data_b037980e2b5b25dd19f6d9caea1bffb9
#
_entry.id   b037980e2b5b25dd19f6d9caea1bffb9
#
_cell.length_a   1.000
_cell.length_b   1.000
_cell.length_c   1.000
_cell.angle_alpha   90.00
_cell.angle_beta   90.00
_cell.angle_gamma   90.00
#
_symmetry.space_group_name_H-M   'P 1'
#
loop_
_entity.id
_entity.type
_entity.pdbx_description
1 polymer ?
#
loop_
_entity_poly.entity_id
_entity_poly.type
_entity_poly.pdbx_seq_one_letter_code
_entity_poly.pdbx_strand_id
1 'polypeptide(L)' 'MAGNTTNISIRMDADLKAQADALFTELGMNLTTAFNIFVRQSLREGGIPFEVRL' A
#
# COMPACT_ATOMS: atom_id res chain seq x y z
N MET A 1 -19.42 7.01 5.66
CA MET A 1 -18.44 5.96 5.80
C MET A 1 -18.23 5.60 7.26
N ALA A 2 -18.40 4.35 7.57
CA ALA A 2 -18.23 3.91 8.94
C ALA A 2 -16.80 4.16 9.42
N GLY A 3 -16.66 4.44 10.69
CA GLY A 3 -15.36 4.67 11.24
C GLY A 3 -14.62 3.43 11.70
N ASN A 4 -15.11 2.27 11.29
CA ASN A 4 -14.48 1.01 11.71
C ASN A 4 -13.19 0.77 10.95
N THR A 5 -12.15 0.45 11.70
CA THR A 5 -10.87 0.08 11.13
C THR A 5 -10.42 -1.24 11.72
N THR A 6 -9.58 -1.92 10.99
CA THR A 6 -9.04 -3.21 11.40
C THR A 6 -7.55 -3.19 11.14
N ASN A 7 -6.80 -3.78 12.06
CA ASN A 7 -5.36 -3.88 11.89
C ASN A 7 -5.01 -5.01 10.92
N ILE A 8 -4.05 -4.77 10.07
CA ILE A 8 -3.52 -5.77 9.17
C ILE A 8 -2.03 -5.88 9.43
N SER A 9 -1.56 -7.12 9.60
CA SER A 9 -0.15 -7.38 9.79
C SER A 9 0.44 -7.90 8.50
N ILE A 10 1.50 -7.24 8.03
CA ILE A 10 2.15 -7.63 6.79
C ILE A 10 3.62 -7.88 7.09
N ARG A 11 4.12 -9.01 6.62
CA ARG A 11 5.53 -9.33 6.73
C ARG A 11 6.23 -8.89 5.45
N MET A 12 7.28 -8.12 5.60
CA MET A 12 7.98 -7.56 4.46
C MET A 12 9.48 -7.57 4.74
N ASP A 13 10.25 -7.74 3.68
CA ASP A 13 11.70 -7.64 3.78
C ASP A 13 12.09 -6.26 4.33
N ALA A 14 13.04 -6.25 5.28
CA ALA A 14 13.39 -5.02 5.97
C ALA A 14 13.96 -3.95 5.05
N ASP A 15 14.79 -4.36 4.09
CA ASP A 15 15.37 -3.42 3.14
C ASP A 15 14.30 -2.86 2.21
N LEU A 16 13.39 -3.70 1.78
CA LEU A 16 12.28 -3.26 0.94
C LEU A 16 11.41 -2.26 1.68
N LYS A 17 11.14 -2.53 2.96
CA LYS A 17 10.33 -1.62 3.75
C LYS A 17 11.01 -0.27 3.90
N ALA A 18 12.32 -0.26 4.13
CA ALA A 18 13.06 0.99 4.28
C ALA A 18 13.01 1.81 3.00
N GLN A 19 13.17 1.16 1.86
CA GLN A 19 13.10 1.85 0.58
C GLN A 19 11.70 2.40 0.32
N ALA A 20 10.68 1.62 0.65
CA ALA A 20 9.31 2.06 0.47
C ALA A 20 8.99 3.24 1.37
N ASP A 21 9.43 3.18 2.64
CA ASP A 21 9.20 4.28 3.56
C ASP A 21 9.84 5.56 3.05
N ALA A 22 11.06 5.47 2.54
CA ALA A 22 11.76 6.64 2.02
C ALA A 22 11.02 7.24 0.83
N LEU A 23 10.58 6.40 -0.10
CA LEU A 23 9.87 6.87 -1.28
C LEU A 23 8.56 7.54 -0.91
N PHE A 24 7.77 6.88 -0.08
CA PHE A 24 6.44 7.41 0.25
C PHE A 24 6.52 8.67 1.09
N THR A 25 7.56 8.76 1.95
CA THR A 25 7.80 9.99 2.70
C THR A 25 8.04 11.15 1.75
N GLU A 26 8.82 10.94 0.70
CA GLU A 26 9.07 11.98 -0.30
C GLU A 26 7.80 12.39 -1.02
N LEU A 27 6.85 11.46 -1.15
CA LEU A 27 5.58 11.74 -1.79
C LEU A 27 4.56 12.34 -0.81
N GLY A 28 4.97 12.58 0.42
CA GLY A 28 4.11 13.21 1.41
C GLY A 28 3.14 12.25 2.06
N MET A 29 3.46 10.96 2.09
CA MET A 29 2.57 9.98 2.68
C MET A 29 3.39 8.95 3.46
N ASN A 30 2.69 8.04 4.13
CA ASN A 30 3.35 6.95 4.82
C ASN A 30 2.92 5.64 4.19
N LEU A 31 3.49 4.53 4.69
CA LEU A 31 3.23 3.23 4.11
C LEU A 31 1.76 2.82 4.25
N THR A 32 1.14 3.14 5.37
CA THR A 32 -0.28 2.84 5.57
C THR A 32 -1.14 3.52 4.53
N THR A 33 -0.89 4.80 4.28
CA THR A 33 -1.65 5.56 3.29
C THR A 33 -1.42 4.99 1.90
N ALA A 34 -0.17 4.66 1.57
CA ALA A 34 0.15 4.09 0.27
C ALA A 34 -0.55 2.76 0.07
N PHE A 35 -0.57 1.92 1.10
CA PHE A 35 -1.24 0.64 1.02
C PHE A 35 -2.74 0.81 0.78
N ASN A 36 -3.37 1.74 1.50
CA ASN A 36 -4.79 2.00 1.33
C ASN A 36 -5.11 2.51 -0.06
N ILE A 37 -4.25 3.36 -0.61
CA ILE A 37 -4.42 3.84 -1.98
C ILE A 37 -4.37 2.68 -2.96
N PHE A 38 -3.40 1.79 -2.78
CA PHE A 38 -3.26 0.61 -3.63
C PHE A 38 -4.51 -0.26 -3.57
N VAL A 39 -4.99 -0.53 -2.37
CA VAL A 39 -6.16 -1.40 -2.21
C VAL A 39 -7.40 -0.78 -2.85
N ARG A 40 -7.60 0.52 -2.63
CA ARG A 40 -8.76 1.20 -3.23
C ARG A 40 -8.71 1.20 -4.74
N GLN A 41 -7.51 1.43 -5.29
CA GLN A 41 -7.35 1.41 -6.75
C GLN A 41 -7.59 0.01 -7.30
N SER A 42 -7.12 -1.01 -6.58
CA SER A 42 -7.33 -2.39 -6.99
C SER A 42 -8.81 -2.75 -7.04
N LEU A 43 -9.56 -2.31 -6.04
CA LEU A 43 -11.00 -2.57 -6.01
C LEU A 43 -11.71 -1.86 -7.15
N ARG A 44 -11.28 -0.65 -7.45
CA ARG A 44 -11.88 0.13 -8.55
C ARG A 44 -11.62 -0.53 -9.90
N GLU A 45 -10.41 -1.05 -10.08
CA GLU A 45 -10.03 -1.70 -11.33
C GLU A 45 -10.57 -3.12 -11.45
N GLY A 46 -10.92 -3.74 -10.33
CA GLY A 46 -11.31 -5.14 -10.32
C GLY A 46 -10.10 -6.05 -10.43
N GLY A 47 -8.94 -5.58 -10.02
CA GLY A 47 -7.71 -6.36 -10.08
C GLY A 47 -6.53 -5.48 -9.72
N ILE A 48 -5.33 -6.01 -9.87
CA ILE A 48 -4.11 -5.25 -9.60
C ILE A 48 -3.99 -4.16 -10.66
N PRO A 49 -3.72 -2.90 -10.26
CA PRO A 49 -3.66 -1.77 -11.20
C PRO A 49 -2.39 -1.73 -12.04
N PHE A 50 -1.74 -2.85 -12.19
CA PHE A 50 -0.58 -2.99 -13.06
C PHE A 50 -0.43 -4.46 -13.38
N GLU A 51 0.38 -4.76 -14.38
CA GLU A 51 0.55 -6.11 -14.83
C GLU A 51 1.48 -6.89 -13.92
N VAL A 52 1.05 -8.08 -13.50
CA VAL A 52 1.88 -8.97 -12.69
C VAL A 52 2.27 -10.16 -13.56
N ARG A 53 3.55 -10.28 -13.83
CA ARG A 53 4.03 -11.35 -14.70
C ARG A 53 5.45 -11.73 -14.34
N LEU A 54 5.83 -12.92 -14.70
CA LEU A 54 7.19 -13.41 -14.46
C LEU A 54 8.15 -12.95 -15.55
#